data_76047dcdeb835475513e25b652c5262e
#
_entry.id   76047dcdeb835475513e25b652c5262e
#
_cell.length_a   1.000
_cell.length_b   1.000
_cell.length_c   1.000
_cell.angle_alpha   90.00
_cell.angle_beta   90.00
_cell.angle_gamma   90.00
#
_symmetry.space_group_name_H-M   'P 1'
#
loop_
_entity.id
_entity.type
_entity.pdbx_description
1 polymer ?
#
loop_
_entity_poly.entity_id
_entity_poly.type
_entity_poly.pdbx_seq_one_letter_code
_entity_poly.pdbx_strand_id
1 'polypeptide(L)'
;MYEYGSHTKLKELAVEPGQQLSMQRHRDRAEFWFVGEGEATVYTINVSSDPELRGKYTQHQSLQIPKTEWHMLANETDKPLKLIEIQYGDNCIENDIESKKHDIANAWRHW
;
A
#
# COMPACT_ATOMS: atom_id res chain seq x y z
N MET A 1 12.00 -10.41 -0.99
CA MET A 1 12.37 -9.02 -1.32
C MET A 1 13.68 -9.02 -2.08
N TYR A 2 13.77 -8.24 -3.13
CA TYR A 2 14.97 -8.11 -3.95
C TYR A 2 15.49 -6.69 -3.87
N GLU A 3 16.80 -6.53 -3.71
CA GLU A 3 17.42 -5.23 -3.60
C GLU A 3 18.32 -4.96 -4.80
N TYR A 4 18.18 -3.76 -5.35
CA TYR A 4 19.00 -3.30 -6.48
C TYR A 4 19.79 -2.07 -6.04
N GLY A 5 20.61 -2.25 -5.00
CA GLY A 5 21.32 -1.16 -4.36
C GLY A 5 20.49 -0.46 -3.31
N SER A 6 20.93 0.71 -2.85
CA SER A 6 20.27 1.44 -1.77
C SER A 6 19.06 2.26 -2.21
N HIS A 7 18.82 2.37 -3.53
CA HIS A 7 17.82 3.27 -4.08
C HIS A 7 16.61 2.54 -4.67
N THR A 8 16.68 1.24 -4.80
CA THR A 8 15.61 0.46 -5.42
C THR A 8 15.45 -0.89 -4.76
N LYS A 9 14.21 -1.23 -4.41
CA LYS A 9 13.86 -2.55 -3.88
C LYS A 9 12.62 -3.06 -4.59
N LEU A 10 12.56 -4.36 -4.80
CA LEU A 10 11.39 -5.04 -5.34
C LEU A 10 10.86 -6.02 -4.31
N LYS A 11 9.55 -6.00 -4.09
CA LYS A 11 8.90 -6.79 -3.06
C LYS A 11 7.60 -7.37 -3.59
N GLU A 12 7.33 -8.63 -3.25
CA GLU A 12 6.03 -9.23 -3.50
C GLU A 12 5.17 -9.11 -2.25
N LEU A 13 3.92 -8.74 -2.44
CA LEU A 13 2.94 -8.66 -1.36
C LEU A 13 1.79 -9.61 -1.65
N ALA A 14 1.41 -10.38 -0.64
CA ALA A 14 0.22 -11.23 -0.69
C ALA A 14 -0.70 -10.81 0.44
N VAL A 15 -1.94 -10.51 0.11
CA VAL A 15 -2.94 -10.05 1.08
C VAL A 15 -4.15 -10.95 0.98
N GLU A 16 -4.40 -11.69 2.04
CA GLU A 16 -5.52 -12.62 2.08
C GLU A 16 -6.87 -11.89 2.10
N PRO A 17 -7.95 -12.57 1.70
CA PRO A 17 -9.28 -11.96 1.76
C PRO A 17 -9.60 -11.35 3.12
N GLY A 18 -10.08 -10.13 3.12
CA GLY A 18 -10.48 -9.42 4.33
C GLY A 18 -9.35 -8.84 5.15
N GLN A 19 -8.10 -8.99 4.71
CA GLN A 19 -6.95 -8.44 5.41
C GLN A 19 -6.55 -7.07 4.87
N GLN A 20 -5.84 -6.32 5.68
CA GLN A 20 -5.30 -5.01 5.32
C GLN A 20 -3.92 -4.84 5.92
N LEU A 21 -3.11 -4.01 5.27
CA LEU A 21 -1.82 -3.57 5.82
C LEU A 21 -2.03 -2.26 6.57
N SER A 22 -1.05 -1.87 7.39
CA SER A 22 -1.16 -0.61 8.13
C SER A 22 -1.10 0.60 7.19
N MET A 23 -1.69 1.70 7.62
CA MET A 23 -1.54 2.97 6.94
C MET A 23 -0.12 3.48 7.14
N GLN A 24 0.60 3.75 6.06
CA GLN A 24 2.03 4.09 6.08
C GLN A 24 2.34 5.25 5.15
N ARG A 25 3.44 5.92 5.43
CA ARG A 25 4.09 6.83 4.47
C ARG A 25 5.60 6.76 4.64
N HIS A 26 6.30 7.15 3.58
CA HIS A 26 7.76 7.15 3.53
C HIS A 26 8.27 8.53 3.11
N ARG A 27 9.33 8.99 3.76
CA ARG A 27 9.87 10.33 3.47
C ARG A 27 10.79 10.35 2.28
N ASP A 28 11.57 9.27 2.10
CA ASP A 28 12.70 9.26 1.16
C ASP A 28 12.49 8.34 -0.03
N ARG A 29 11.31 7.71 -0.13
CA ARG A 29 11.02 6.79 -1.24
C ARG A 29 9.59 6.92 -1.71
N ALA A 30 9.41 6.67 -3.00
CA ALA A 30 8.11 6.46 -3.60
C ALA A 30 7.93 4.98 -3.88
N GLU A 31 6.73 4.57 -4.26
CA GLU A 31 6.44 3.19 -4.59
C GLU A 31 5.64 3.11 -5.88
N PHE A 32 5.89 2.04 -6.62
CA PHE A 32 5.09 1.69 -7.78
C PHE A 32 4.52 0.30 -7.51
N TRP A 33 3.21 0.16 -7.63
CA TRP A 33 2.51 -1.09 -7.38
C TRP A 33 1.89 -1.61 -8.66
N PHE A 34 2.09 -2.90 -8.93
CA PHE A 34 1.50 -3.59 -10.06
C PHE A 34 0.71 -4.79 -9.54
N VAL A 35 -0.58 -4.84 -9.84
CA VAL A 35 -1.45 -5.92 -9.37
C VAL A 35 -1.27 -7.13 -10.26
N GLY A 36 -0.78 -8.22 -9.67
CA GLY A 36 -0.61 -9.49 -10.40
C GLY A 36 -1.84 -10.35 -10.40
N GLU A 37 -2.61 -10.32 -9.29
CA GLU A 37 -3.80 -11.15 -9.12
C GLU A 37 -4.74 -10.49 -8.11
N GLY A 38 -6.02 -10.55 -8.37
CA GLY A 38 -7.04 -10.05 -7.45
C GLY A 38 -7.34 -8.57 -7.60
N GLU A 39 -7.87 -7.97 -6.55
CA GLU A 39 -8.24 -6.56 -6.53
C GLU A 39 -7.65 -5.88 -5.30
N ALA A 40 -6.91 -4.82 -5.51
CA ALA A 40 -6.33 -4.00 -4.46
C ALA A 40 -7.22 -2.80 -4.20
N THR A 41 -7.64 -2.60 -2.94
CA THR A 41 -8.32 -1.40 -2.51
C THR A 41 -7.33 -0.53 -1.76
N VAL A 42 -7.16 0.69 -2.18
CA VAL A 42 -6.13 1.60 -1.67
C VAL A 42 -6.77 2.81 -1.05
N TYR A 43 -6.37 3.10 0.18
CA TYR A 43 -6.82 4.26 0.94
C TYR A 43 -5.67 5.23 1.17
N THR A 44 -5.99 6.49 1.28
CA THR A 44 -5.06 7.54 1.67
C THR A 44 -5.68 8.36 2.79
N ILE A 45 -4.92 9.30 3.35
CA ILE A 45 -5.43 10.25 4.34
C ILE A 45 -5.41 11.63 3.72
N ASN A 46 -6.54 12.30 3.77
CA ASN A 46 -6.66 13.69 3.31
C ASN A 46 -6.38 14.67 4.45
N VAL A 47 -6.67 15.93 4.22
CA VAL A 47 -6.40 17.01 5.19
C VAL A 47 -7.19 16.85 6.50
N SER A 48 -8.28 16.10 6.50
CA SER A 48 -9.06 15.83 7.71
C SER A 48 -8.51 14.68 8.55
N SER A 49 -7.49 14.00 8.06
CA SER A 49 -6.88 12.82 8.67
C SER A 49 -7.79 11.58 8.71
N ASP A 50 -8.91 11.60 8.02
CA ASP A 50 -9.78 10.44 7.87
C ASP A 50 -9.34 9.62 6.65
N PRO A 51 -9.40 8.29 6.71
CA PRO A 51 -9.12 7.47 5.54
C PRO A 51 -10.08 7.77 4.40
N GLU A 52 -9.55 7.84 3.20
CA GLU A 52 -10.30 8.14 2.00
C GLU A 52 -9.92 7.15 0.90
N LEU A 53 -10.91 6.66 0.18
CA LEU A 53 -10.65 5.74 -0.92
C LEU A 53 -9.86 6.44 -2.01
N ARG A 54 -8.67 5.93 -2.30
CA ARG A 54 -7.87 6.40 -3.43
C ARG A 54 -8.31 5.72 -4.73
N GLY A 55 -8.63 4.43 -4.65
CA GLY A 55 -9.11 3.67 -5.80
C GLY A 55 -9.07 2.18 -5.59
N LYS A 56 -9.63 1.48 -6.55
CA LYS A 56 -9.57 0.02 -6.65
C LYS A 56 -8.87 -0.36 -7.93
N TYR A 57 -7.93 -1.30 -7.83
CA TYR A 57 -7.05 -1.67 -8.93
C TYR A 57 -7.12 -3.17 -9.12
N THR A 58 -7.45 -3.60 -10.32
CA THR A 58 -7.61 -5.01 -10.64
C THR A 58 -6.37 -5.55 -11.36
N GLN A 59 -6.41 -6.81 -11.72
CA GLN A 59 -5.27 -7.50 -12.32
C GLN A 59 -4.65 -6.70 -13.47
N HIS A 60 -3.34 -6.56 -13.41
CA HIS A 60 -2.49 -5.87 -14.39
C HIS A 60 -2.64 -4.35 -14.42
N GLN A 61 -3.37 -3.78 -13.49
CA GLN A 61 -3.36 -2.34 -13.28
C GLN A 61 -2.24 -1.95 -12.32
N SER A 62 -1.81 -0.72 -12.43
CA SER A 62 -0.71 -0.19 -11.62
C SER A 62 -1.04 1.18 -11.08
N LEU A 63 -0.30 1.59 -10.05
CA LEU A 63 -0.44 2.91 -9.47
C LEU A 63 0.89 3.34 -8.86
N GLN A 64 1.09 4.65 -8.76
CA GLN A 64 2.24 5.22 -8.06
C GLN A 64 1.80 5.78 -6.71
N ILE A 65 2.65 5.57 -5.72
CA ILE A 65 2.51 6.16 -4.39
C ILE A 65 3.67 7.16 -4.23
N PRO A 66 3.41 8.46 -4.30
CA PRO A 66 4.47 9.46 -4.14
C PRO A 66 5.07 9.44 -2.74
N LYS A 67 6.27 10.00 -2.60
CA LYS A 67 6.86 10.26 -1.29
C LYS A 67 5.86 11.02 -0.42
N THR A 68 5.85 10.69 0.86
CA THR A 68 5.03 11.34 1.89
C THR A 68 3.53 11.15 1.79
N GLU A 69 3.03 10.49 0.76
CA GLU A 69 1.60 10.18 0.67
C GLU A 69 1.26 9.03 1.62
N TRP A 70 0.28 9.25 2.48
CA TRP A 70 -0.27 8.18 3.31
C TRP A 70 -1.01 7.18 2.43
N HIS A 71 -0.74 5.91 2.64
CA HIS A 71 -1.36 4.85 1.85
C HIS A 71 -1.60 3.60 2.69
N MET A 72 -2.66 2.90 2.38
CA MET A 72 -2.99 1.63 2.99
C MET A 72 -3.56 0.71 1.93
N LEU A 73 -3.12 -0.54 1.93
CA LEU A 73 -3.58 -1.58 1.02
C LEU A 73 -4.54 -2.50 1.76
N ALA A 74 -5.68 -2.77 1.16
CA ALA A 74 -6.65 -3.71 1.70
C ALA A 74 -7.14 -4.66 0.63
N ASN A 75 -7.47 -5.87 1.03
CA ASN A 75 -8.17 -6.83 0.19
C ASN A 75 -9.59 -6.97 0.71
N GLU A 76 -10.51 -6.29 0.07
CA GLU A 76 -11.92 -6.29 0.45
C GLU A 76 -12.74 -7.29 -0.36
N THR A 77 -12.08 -8.25 -0.97
CA THR A 77 -12.73 -9.29 -1.76
C THR A 77 -12.63 -10.64 -1.07
N ASP A 78 -13.23 -11.65 -1.68
CA ASP A 78 -13.17 -13.04 -1.20
C ASP A 78 -12.08 -13.87 -1.90
N LYS A 79 -11.19 -13.21 -2.65
CA LYS A 79 -10.12 -13.87 -3.41
C LYS A 79 -8.76 -13.33 -2.97
N PRO A 80 -7.69 -14.12 -3.14
CA PRO A 80 -6.35 -13.63 -2.82
C PRO A 80 -5.95 -12.42 -3.67
N LEU A 81 -5.17 -11.53 -3.07
CA LEU A 81 -4.56 -10.41 -3.76
C LEU A 81 -3.05 -10.60 -3.75
N LYS A 82 -2.43 -10.46 -4.91
CA LYS A 82 -0.97 -10.47 -5.04
C LYS A 82 -0.54 -9.28 -5.87
N LEU A 83 0.45 -8.55 -5.38
CA LEU A 83 1.01 -7.44 -6.14
C LEU A 83 2.52 -7.36 -5.99
N ILE A 84 3.12 -6.67 -6.92
CA ILE A 84 4.56 -6.38 -6.93
C ILE A 84 4.73 -4.91 -6.59
N GLU A 85 5.60 -4.65 -5.62
CA GLU A 85 5.91 -3.31 -5.16
C GLU A 85 7.36 -3.00 -5.53
N ILE A 86 7.56 -1.89 -6.21
CA ILE A 86 8.89 -1.35 -6.48
C ILE A 86 9.03 -0.10 -5.63
N GLN A 87 10.01 -0.11 -4.73
CA GLN A 87 10.35 1.04 -3.91
C GLN A 87 11.56 1.74 -4.53
N TYR A 88 11.48 3.04 -4.66
CA TYR A 88 12.57 3.80 -5.29
C TYR A 88 12.64 5.21 -4.72
N GLY A 89 13.83 5.78 -4.74
CA GLY A 89 14.05 7.13 -4.24
C GLY A 89 15.43 7.30 -3.64
N ASP A 90 15.58 8.29 -2.76
CA ASP A 90 16.86 8.62 -2.18
C ASP A 90 17.34 7.56 -1.18
N ASN A 91 16.42 6.89 -0.50
CA ASN A 91 16.74 5.89 0.49
C ASN A 91 15.57 4.91 0.66
N CYS A 92 15.86 3.63 0.57
CA CYS A 92 14.87 2.56 0.73
C CYS A 92 15.12 1.73 1.97
N ILE A 93 15.51 2.36 3.09
CA ILE A 93 15.72 1.65 4.35
C ILE A 93 14.39 1.46 5.08
N GLU A 94 14.29 0.37 5.83
CA GLU A 94 13.03 -0.02 6.48
C GLU A 94 12.59 0.93 7.58
N ASN A 95 13.51 1.60 8.25
CA ASN A 95 13.15 2.53 9.31
C ASN A 95 12.67 3.89 8.80
N ASP A 96 12.62 4.11 7.49
CA ASP A 96 11.97 5.28 6.90
C ASP A 96 10.49 5.02 6.72
N ILE A 97 9.82 4.67 7.82
CA ILE A 97 8.39 4.36 7.82
C ILE A 97 7.71 5.11 8.96
N GLU A 98 6.64 5.82 8.62
CA GLU A 98 5.67 6.30 9.58
C GLU A 98 4.40 5.46 9.41
N SER A 99 3.84 5.01 10.52
CA SER A 99 2.64 4.19 10.50
C SER A 99 1.56 4.79 11.36
N LYS A 100 0.32 4.65 10.90
CA LYS A 100 -0.87 4.95 11.69
C LYS A 100 -1.72 3.71 11.76
N LYS A 101 -2.28 3.45 12.95
CA LYS A 101 -3.18 2.33 13.13
C LYS A 101 -4.58 2.76 12.70
N HIS A 102 -4.97 2.34 11.51
CA HIS A 102 -6.34 2.45 11.03
C HIS A 102 -6.81 1.05 10.70
N ASP A 103 -7.83 0.59 11.39
CA ASP A 103 -8.48 -0.67 11.06
C ASP A 103 -9.73 -0.36 10.26
N ILE A 104 -9.58 -0.27 8.95
CA ILE A 104 -10.69 0.05 8.07
C ILE A 104 -11.77 -1.01 8.15
N ALA A 105 -11.41 -2.28 8.23
CA ALA A 105 -12.40 -3.35 8.33
C ALA A 105 -13.19 -3.24 9.61
N ASN A 106 -12.55 -2.97 10.75
CA ASN A 106 -13.22 -2.75 12.02
C ASN A 106 -14.05 -1.46 12.01
N ALA A 107 -13.46 -0.39 11.48
CA ALA A 107 -14.16 0.88 11.42
C ALA A 107 -15.48 0.73 10.65
N TRP A 108 -15.44 0.03 9.54
CA TRP A 108 -16.64 -0.19 8.73
C TRP A 108 -17.66 -1.07 9.41
N ARG A 109 -17.24 -2.00 10.24
CA ARG A 109 -18.15 -2.84 11.02
C ARG A 109 -18.83 -2.07 12.15
N HIS A 110 -18.19 -1.02 12.61
CA HIS A 110 -18.71 -0.20 13.71
C HIS A 110 -19.46 1.03 13.23
N TRP A 111 -19.38 1.34 11.97
CA TRP A 111 -20.11 2.46 11.34
C TRP A 111 -21.49 1.99 10.83
#